data_4de4545ddd622d80f0ab26c4b5cabb44
#
_entry.id   4de4545ddd622d80f0ab26c4b5cabb44
#
_cell.length_a   1.000
_cell.length_b   1.000
_cell.length_c   1.000
_cell.angle_alpha   90.00
_cell.angle_beta   90.00
_cell.angle_gamma   90.00
#
_symmetry.space_group_name_H-M   'P 1'
#
loop_
_entity.id
_entity.type
_entity.pdbx_description
1 polymer ?
#
loop_
_entity_poly.entity_id
_entity_poly.type
_entity_poly.pdbx_seq_one_letter_code
_entity_poly.pdbx_strand_id
1 'polypeptide(L)'
;TNWASGSFTFTTDNQTTRVAILFSPYSPAGTSASIQLSNISFSANATCTSDIDGDGIVNGLDLDSDNDGIYDVVEAGLGQYDTNNDGRIDINDASFADTDYNGANDANQTASPTNTDGDLDIDAFELDSDNDGCNDVIEAGYTDVNLDGLLGTNAPPTVDSNGKVTSGTDGYTAPLDSDGNGEKDYQQDTYDVACYFPGMDAIKTF
;
A
#
# COMPACT_ATOMS: atom_id res chain seq x y z
N THR A 1 -33.16 34.31 -13.69
CA THR A 1 -32.86 32.97 -13.17
C THR A 1 -32.33 33.12 -11.75
N ASN A 2 -33.15 32.76 -10.76
CA ASN A 2 -32.68 32.72 -9.37
C ASN A 2 -32.04 31.36 -9.12
N TRP A 3 -30.75 31.34 -8.90
CA TRP A 3 -30.05 30.19 -8.39
C TRP A 3 -30.07 30.23 -6.85
N ALA A 4 -30.55 29.18 -6.22
CA ALA A 4 -30.41 29.02 -4.79
C ALA A 4 -29.12 28.25 -4.54
N SER A 5 -28.25 28.77 -3.69
CA SER A 5 -27.08 28.06 -3.19
C SER A 5 -27.39 27.50 -1.80
N GLY A 6 -26.93 26.32 -1.54
CA GLY A 6 -27.05 25.68 -0.25
C GLY A 6 -25.80 24.82 0.04
N SER A 7 -25.50 24.65 1.29
CA SER A 7 -24.50 23.68 1.75
C SER A 7 -25.16 22.72 2.72
N PHE A 8 -24.71 21.48 2.69
CA PHE A 8 -25.06 20.50 3.70
C PHE A 8 -23.79 19.79 4.17
N THR A 9 -23.81 19.37 5.40
CA THR A 9 -22.73 18.59 5.99
C THR A 9 -23.33 17.30 6.51
N PHE A 10 -22.65 16.20 6.26
CA PHE A 10 -22.98 14.91 6.84
C PHE A 10 -21.70 14.31 7.43
N THR A 11 -21.89 13.50 8.46
CA THR A 11 -20.78 12.76 9.06
C THR A 11 -21.06 11.28 8.83
N THR A 12 -20.06 10.56 8.36
CA THR A 12 -20.09 9.11 8.24
C THR A 12 -19.35 8.49 9.43
N ASP A 13 -19.68 7.27 9.75
CA ASP A 13 -18.91 6.47 10.70
C ASP A 13 -17.82 5.66 9.96
N ASN A 14 -17.00 4.95 10.70
CA ASN A 14 -15.93 4.12 10.16
C ASN A 14 -16.43 2.84 9.45
N GLN A 15 -17.75 2.60 9.43
CA GLN A 15 -18.39 1.50 8.71
C GLN A 15 -19.00 1.96 7.37
N THR A 16 -19.01 3.26 7.11
CA THR A 16 -19.63 3.81 5.90
C THR A 16 -18.66 3.69 4.73
N THR A 17 -18.92 2.78 3.82
CA THR A 17 -18.09 2.55 2.63
C THR A 17 -18.54 3.36 1.43
N ARG A 18 -19.77 3.90 1.43
CA ARG A 18 -20.33 4.68 0.31
C ARG A 18 -21.21 5.81 0.80
N VAL A 19 -21.11 6.92 0.11
CA VAL A 19 -22.05 8.04 0.25
C VAL A 19 -22.62 8.37 -1.13
N ALA A 20 -23.92 8.17 -1.32
CA ALA A 20 -24.62 8.57 -2.53
C ALA A 20 -25.30 9.92 -2.31
N ILE A 21 -24.97 10.90 -3.12
CA ILE A 21 -25.63 12.20 -3.13
C ILE A 21 -26.60 12.23 -4.32
N LEU A 22 -27.88 12.16 -4.03
CA LEU A 22 -28.94 12.16 -5.02
C LEU A 22 -29.46 13.60 -5.22
N PHE A 23 -29.32 14.10 -6.42
CA PHE A 23 -29.89 15.38 -6.83
C PHE A 23 -31.20 15.12 -7.58
N SER A 24 -32.32 15.55 -6.99
CA SER A 24 -33.61 15.45 -7.62
C SER A 24 -34.15 16.87 -7.97
N PRO A 25 -33.96 17.33 -9.21
CA PRO A 25 -34.48 18.61 -9.59
C PRO A 25 -36.01 18.53 -9.66
N TYR A 26 -36.67 19.35 -8.90
CA TYR A 26 -38.12 19.56 -9.08
C TYR A 26 -38.36 20.51 -10.26
N SER A 27 -39.08 20.06 -11.25
CA SER A 27 -39.50 20.86 -12.37
C SER A 27 -41.03 20.81 -12.53
N PRO A 28 -41.72 21.93 -12.50
CA PRO A 28 -43.13 21.96 -12.85
C PRO A 28 -43.36 21.44 -14.28
N ALA A 29 -44.54 20.88 -14.54
CA ALA A 29 -44.86 20.33 -15.85
C ALA A 29 -44.62 21.35 -16.97
N GLY A 30 -43.86 20.97 -17.99
CA GLY A 30 -43.55 21.80 -19.15
C GLY A 30 -42.31 22.71 -19.00
N THR A 31 -41.54 22.58 -17.93
CA THR A 31 -40.29 23.32 -17.75
C THR A 31 -39.12 22.35 -17.65
N SER A 32 -37.90 22.84 -17.99
CA SER A 32 -36.66 22.07 -17.80
C SER A 32 -36.00 22.53 -16.52
N ALA A 33 -35.60 21.60 -15.70
CA ALA A 33 -34.71 21.86 -14.55
C ALA A 33 -33.30 21.39 -14.87
N SER A 34 -32.30 22.13 -14.46
CA SER A 34 -30.91 21.74 -14.56
C SER A 34 -30.21 21.94 -13.22
N ILE A 35 -29.33 21.03 -12.89
CA ILE A 35 -28.43 21.12 -11.74
C ILE A 35 -27.05 21.41 -12.28
N GLN A 36 -26.43 22.47 -11.80
CA GLN A 36 -25.04 22.75 -12.07
C GLN A 36 -24.26 22.50 -10.79
N LEU A 37 -23.30 21.57 -10.86
CA LEU A 37 -22.40 21.24 -9.76
C LEU A 37 -21.06 21.91 -10.03
N SER A 38 -20.59 22.69 -9.07
CA SER A 38 -19.27 23.31 -9.12
C SER A 38 -18.62 23.23 -7.74
N ASN A 39 -17.31 23.12 -7.71
CA ASN A 39 -16.52 23.07 -6.49
C ASN A 39 -16.96 21.95 -5.51
N ILE A 40 -17.23 20.76 -6.05
CA ILE A 40 -17.45 19.59 -5.19
C ILE A 40 -16.09 19.22 -4.61
N SER A 41 -15.98 19.24 -3.30
CA SER A 41 -14.82 18.76 -2.59
C SER A 41 -15.25 17.71 -1.57
N PHE A 42 -14.51 16.62 -1.52
CA PHE A 42 -14.63 15.62 -0.47
C PHE A 42 -13.36 15.74 0.37
N SER A 43 -13.51 15.95 1.66
CA SER A 43 -12.40 15.79 2.61
C SER A 43 -12.73 14.60 3.51
N ALA A 44 -11.94 13.56 3.44
CA ALA A 44 -11.96 12.51 4.44
C ALA A 44 -11.32 13.10 5.69
N ASN A 45 -12.05 13.15 6.80
CA ASN A 45 -11.47 13.39 8.12
C ASN A 45 -11.22 12.03 8.77
N ALA A 46 -10.66 11.09 8.00
CA ALA A 46 -10.09 9.90 8.55
C ALA A 46 -8.76 10.32 9.18
N THR A 47 -8.68 10.29 10.49
CA THR A 47 -7.41 10.30 11.20
C THR A 47 -6.79 8.92 11.07
N CYS A 48 -6.47 8.47 9.87
CA CYS A 48 -5.42 7.49 9.67
C CYS A 48 -4.14 8.24 9.98
N THR A 49 -3.70 8.18 11.22
CA THR A 49 -2.48 8.85 11.70
C THR A 49 -1.35 7.85 11.89
N SER A 50 -1.56 6.59 11.49
CA SER A 50 -0.49 5.60 11.50
C SER A 50 0.48 5.95 10.40
N ASP A 51 1.72 6.11 10.76
CA ASP A 51 2.89 6.40 9.95
C ASP A 51 3.99 5.59 10.63
N ILE A 52 4.22 4.37 10.11
CA ILE A 52 4.99 3.35 10.85
C ILE A 52 6.50 3.62 10.75
N ASP A 53 6.97 4.13 9.63
CA ASP A 53 8.36 4.46 9.37
C ASP A 53 8.73 5.90 9.77
N GLY A 54 7.72 6.77 9.98
CA GLY A 54 7.91 8.15 10.43
C GLY A 54 8.41 9.11 9.35
N ASP A 55 8.19 8.82 8.08
CA ASP A 55 8.63 9.64 6.95
C ASP A 55 7.72 10.85 6.69
N GLY A 56 6.53 10.86 7.30
CA GLY A 56 5.51 11.92 7.23
C GLY A 56 4.38 11.62 6.24
N ILE A 57 4.38 10.47 5.58
CA ILE A 57 3.28 9.94 4.79
C ILE A 57 2.55 8.89 5.66
N VAL A 58 1.24 9.00 5.77
CA VAL A 58 0.47 8.02 6.55
C VAL A 58 0.32 6.73 5.77
N ASN A 59 0.40 5.57 6.43
CA ASN A 59 0.36 4.24 5.79
C ASN A 59 -0.74 4.06 4.72
N GLY A 60 -1.93 4.62 4.93
CA GLY A 60 -3.03 4.54 3.95
C GLY A 60 -2.85 5.38 2.68
N LEU A 61 -1.79 6.18 2.58
CA LEU A 61 -1.41 6.98 1.41
C LEU A 61 0.00 6.64 0.94
N ASP A 62 0.72 5.86 1.72
CA ASP A 62 2.04 5.37 1.46
C ASP A 62 2.01 4.19 0.48
N LEU A 63 3.02 4.03 -0.32
CA LEU A 63 3.19 2.90 -1.22
C LEU A 63 4.20 1.88 -0.71
N ASP A 64 4.97 2.25 0.32
CA ASP A 64 6.06 1.50 0.93
C ASP A 64 6.15 1.94 2.40
N SER A 65 5.22 1.42 3.20
CA SER A 65 4.92 1.94 4.55
C SER A 65 6.04 1.74 5.57
N ASP A 66 6.99 0.82 5.31
CA ASP A 66 8.15 0.56 6.15
C ASP A 66 9.50 0.96 5.52
N ASN A 67 9.47 1.45 4.25
CA ASN A 67 10.63 1.95 3.52
C ASN A 67 11.69 0.89 3.17
N ASP A 68 11.31 -0.36 3.02
CA ASP A 68 12.22 -1.45 2.67
C ASP A 68 12.47 -1.61 1.17
N GLY A 69 11.63 -0.97 0.33
CA GLY A 69 11.72 -0.99 -1.13
C GLY A 69 10.83 -2.03 -1.80
N ILE A 70 9.96 -2.68 -1.05
CA ILE A 70 8.86 -3.48 -1.57
C ILE A 70 7.59 -2.63 -1.50
N TYR A 71 6.70 -2.72 -2.47
CA TYR A 71 5.42 -2.01 -2.38
C TYR A 71 4.45 -2.74 -1.45
N ASP A 72 3.69 -2.02 -0.62
CA ASP A 72 2.64 -2.57 0.24
C ASP A 72 1.70 -3.54 -0.49
N VAL A 73 1.36 -3.26 -1.75
CA VAL A 73 0.49 -4.15 -2.55
C VAL A 73 1.17 -5.47 -2.92
N VAL A 74 2.49 -5.50 -2.98
CA VAL A 74 3.27 -6.73 -3.22
C VAL A 74 3.32 -7.56 -1.95
N GLU A 75 3.60 -6.94 -0.83
CA GLU A 75 3.65 -7.58 0.49
C GLU A 75 2.27 -8.08 0.92
N ALA A 76 1.22 -7.34 0.60
CA ALA A 76 -0.15 -7.80 0.79
C ALA A 76 -0.55 -9.01 -0.08
N GLY A 77 0.38 -9.56 -0.88
CA GLY A 77 0.11 -10.69 -1.79
C GLY A 77 -0.71 -10.29 -3.02
N LEU A 78 -0.80 -9.01 -3.33
CA LEU A 78 -1.64 -8.46 -4.38
C LEU A 78 -0.87 -7.95 -5.60
N GLY A 79 0.45 -8.01 -5.61
CA GLY A 79 1.31 -7.48 -6.66
C GLY A 79 1.01 -7.98 -8.07
N GLN A 80 0.35 -9.15 -8.21
CA GLN A 80 -0.11 -9.65 -9.50
C GLN A 80 -1.20 -8.78 -10.16
N TYR A 81 -1.86 -7.93 -9.40
CA TYR A 81 -2.91 -7.02 -9.89
C TYR A 81 -2.35 -5.64 -10.24
N ASP A 82 -1.20 -5.26 -9.70
CA ASP A 82 -0.43 -4.09 -10.10
C ASP A 82 0.36 -4.41 -11.37
N THR A 83 -0.31 -4.28 -12.51
CA THR A 83 0.25 -4.72 -13.80
C THR A 83 1.16 -3.69 -14.45
N ASN A 84 1.14 -2.45 -13.98
CA ASN A 84 2.00 -1.37 -14.42
C ASN A 84 3.17 -1.11 -13.47
N ASN A 85 3.19 -1.80 -12.32
CA ASN A 85 4.24 -1.76 -11.30
C ASN A 85 4.47 -0.35 -10.74
N ASP A 86 3.38 0.35 -10.42
CA ASP A 86 3.42 1.68 -9.82
C ASP A 86 3.08 1.69 -8.31
N GLY A 87 2.86 0.51 -7.71
CA GLY A 87 2.53 0.31 -6.30
C GLY A 87 1.04 0.51 -6.00
N ARG A 88 0.19 0.57 -7.03
CA ARG A 88 -1.26 0.76 -6.87
C ARG A 88 -2.01 -0.30 -7.67
N ILE A 89 -3.23 -0.57 -7.25
CA ILE A 89 -4.17 -1.38 -8.03
C ILE A 89 -5.32 -0.46 -8.41
N ASP A 90 -5.28 0.08 -9.62
CA ASP A 90 -6.23 1.08 -10.08
C ASP A 90 -6.62 0.89 -11.56
N ILE A 91 -7.36 1.87 -12.11
CA ILE A 91 -7.87 1.81 -13.48
C ILE A 91 -6.76 1.79 -14.57
N ASN A 92 -5.52 2.06 -14.22
CA ASN A 92 -4.38 1.98 -15.14
C ASN A 92 -3.86 0.55 -15.28
N ASP A 93 -4.28 -0.35 -14.40
CA ASP A 93 -3.92 -1.75 -14.45
C ASP A 93 -4.76 -2.52 -15.47
N ALA A 94 -4.11 -3.37 -16.25
CA ALA A 94 -4.78 -4.14 -17.30
C ALA A 94 -5.82 -5.13 -16.76
N SER A 95 -5.70 -5.53 -15.50
CA SER A 95 -6.61 -6.48 -14.83
C SER A 95 -7.66 -5.79 -13.94
N PHE A 96 -7.66 -4.47 -13.87
CA PHE A 96 -8.59 -3.74 -13.01
C PHE A 96 -10.04 -3.87 -13.51
N ALA A 97 -10.94 -4.26 -12.64
CA ALA A 97 -12.36 -4.30 -12.87
C ALA A 97 -13.10 -3.86 -11.59
N ASP A 98 -13.94 -2.87 -11.71
CA ASP A 98 -14.82 -2.36 -10.65
C ASP A 98 -16.25 -2.31 -11.20
N THR A 99 -16.93 -3.46 -11.15
CA THR A 99 -18.27 -3.61 -11.73
C THR A 99 -19.37 -3.12 -10.79
N ASP A 100 -19.06 -3.00 -9.51
CA ASP A 100 -19.98 -2.50 -8.49
C ASP A 100 -19.77 -1.03 -8.14
N TYR A 101 -18.78 -0.39 -8.77
CA TYR A 101 -18.45 1.04 -8.65
C TYR A 101 -18.09 1.47 -7.21
N ASN A 102 -17.37 0.61 -6.49
CA ASN A 102 -16.91 0.91 -5.14
C ASN A 102 -15.50 1.50 -5.07
N GLY A 103 -14.80 1.55 -6.20
CA GLY A 103 -13.44 2.08 -6.31
C GLY A 103 -12.35 1.04 -6.01
N ALA A 104 -12.73 -0.20 -5.70
CA ALA A 104 -11.80 -1.29 -5.49
C ALA A 104 -11.88 -2.29 -6.67
N ASN A 105 -10.79 -2.99 -6.93
CA ASN A 105 -10.79 -4.04 -7.94
C ASN A 105 -11.58 -5.26 -7.42
N ASP A 106 -12.63 -5.67 -8.16
CA ASP A 106 -13.52 -6.78 -7.78
C ASP A 106 -12.78 -8.09 -7.45
N ALA A 107 -11.63 -8.31 -8.09
CA ALA A 107 -10.89 -9.55 -7.94
C ALA A 107 -10.20 -9.70 -6.57
N ASN A 108 -9.93 -8.59 -5.88
CA ASN A 108 -9.15 -8.60 -4.64
C ASN A 108 -9.76 -7.79 -3.48
N GLN A 109 -10.94 -7.19 -3.66
CA GLN A 109 -11.57 -6.32 -2.66
C GLN A 109 -11.89 -7.01 -1.31
N THR A 110 -11.81 -8.34 -1.23
CA THR A 110 -12.02 -9.12 -0.01
C THR A 110 -10.73 -9.79 0.48
N ALA A 111 -9.60 -9.51 -0.15
CA ALA A 111 -8.32 -10.03 0.30
C ALA A 111 -7.94 -9.44 1.67
N SER A 112 -7.33 -10.24 2.50
CA SER A 112 -6.68 -9.76 3.72
C SER A 112 -5.20 -9.55 3.40
N PRO A 113 -4.57 -8.50 3.93
CA PRO A 113 -3.12 -8.35 3.82
C PRO A 113 -2.40 -9.58 4.39
N THR A 114 -1.23 -9.88 3.84
CA THR A 114 -0.38 -10.95 4.35
C THR A 114 0.19 -10.56 5.72
N ASN A 115 0.41 -11.54 6.55
CA ASN A 115 1.11 -11.48 7.82
C ASN A 115 1.78 -12.85 7.96
N THR A 116 3.05 -12.89 7.60
CA THR A 116 3.78 -14.14 7.36
C THR A 116 4.13 -14.86 8.65
N ASP A 117 4.62 -14.16 9.66
CA ASP A 117 4.99 -14.75 10.95
C ASP A 117 3.80 -14.93 11.91
N GLY A 118 2.65 -14.30 11.61
CA GLY A 118 1.40 -14.42 12.36
C GLY A 118 1.35 -13.64 13.66
N ASP A 119 2.11 -12.59 13.78
CA ASP A 119 2.11 -11.72 14.96
C ASP A 119 0.99 -10.66 14.93
N LEU A 120 1.22 -9.37 15.19
CA LEU A 120 0.18 -8.33 15.21
C LEU A 120 0.25 -7.39 14.02
N ASP A 121 1.40 -7.32 13.38
CA ASP A 121 1.63 -6.45 12.25
C ASP A 121 1.52 -7.23 10.94
N ILE A 122 1.39 -6.58 9.83
CA ILE A 122 1.31 -7.20 8.50
C ILE A 122 2.64 -6.97 7.80
N ASP A 123 3.00 -7.82 6.84
CA ASP A 123 4.28 -7.77 6.14
C ASP A 123 4.65 -6.33 5.71
N ALA A 124 3.72 -5.54 5.18
CA ALA A 124 3.91 -4.15 4.77
C ALA A 124 4.23 -3.15 5.91
N PHE A 125 4.36 -3.60 7.14
CA PHE A 125 4.66 -2.77 8.32
C PHE A 125 5.86 -3.32 9.09
N GLU A 126 6.55 -4.30 8.54
CA GLU A 126 7.64 -5.03 9.16
C GLU A 126 8.85 -5.08 8.24
N LEU A 127 10.03 -4.98 8.81
CA LEU A 127 11.30 -5.07 8.08
C LEU A 127 11.89 -6.49 8.06
N ASP A 128 11.16 -7.47 8.65
CA ASP A 128 11.55 -8.89 8.78
C ASP A 128 10.24 -9.69 8.91
N SER A 129 9.55 -9.88 7.79
CA SER A 129 8.18 -10.40 7.72
C SER A 129 8.03 -11.84 8.18
N ASP A 130 9.06 -12.67 8.06
CA ASP A 130 9.06 -14.08 8.49
C ASP A 130 9.74 -14.30 9.84
N ASN A 131 10.35 -13.22 10.40
CA ASN A 131 10.99 -13.17 11.71
C ASN A 131 12.15 -14.17 11.85
N ASP A 132 12.90 -14.40 10.75
CA ASP A 132 14.08 -15.29 10.75
C ASP A 132 15.38 -14.55 11.13
N GLY A 133 15.34 -13.21 11.17
CA GLY A 133 16.42 -12.30 11.50
C GLY A 133 17.21 -11.79 10.29
N CYS A 134 16.69 -12.00 9.10
CA CYS A 134 17.07 -11.35 7.86
C CYS A 134 16.04 -10.28 7.50
N ASN A 135 16.48 -9.12 7.04
CA ASN A 135 15.53 -8.08 6.66
C ASN A 135 15.02 -8.29 5.22
N ASP A 136 13.75 -8.02 5.00
CA ASP A 136 13.01 -8.18 3.74
C ASP A 136 13.71 -7.53 2.56
N VAL A 137 14.24 -6.32 2.74
CA VAL A 137 15.03 -5.59 1.73
C VAL A 137 16.18 -6.44 1.18
N ILE A 138 16.87 -7.23 2.03
CA ILE A 138 18.00 -8.08 1.64
C ILE A 138 17.49 -9.33 0.93
N GLU A 139 16.44 -9.95 1.46
CA GLU A 139 15.86 -11.16 0.90
C GLU A 139 15.12 -10.89 -0.42
N ALA A 140 14.54 -9.70 -0.57
CA ALA A 140 14.03 -9.24 -1.85
C ALA A 140 15.13 -9.02 -2.91
N GLY A 141 16.42 -9.05 -2.49
CA GLY A 141 17.57 -8.85 -3.37
C GLY A 141 17.92 -7.38 -3.60
N TYR A 142 17.49 -6.50 -2.72
CA TYR A 142 17.76 -5.06 -2.80
C TYR A 142 18.94 -4.65 -1.93
N THR A 143 19.36 -3.40 -2.07
CA THR A 143 20.55 -2.88 -1.41
C THR A 143 20.21 -2.20 -0.10
N ASP A 144 20.62 -2.80 1.00
CA ASP A 144 20.73 -2.20 2.33
C ASP A 144 22.19 -2.20 2.76
N VAL A 145 22.87 -1.06 2.65
CA VAL A 145 24.32 -0.97 2.91
C VAL A 145 24.65 -0.84 4.39
N ASN A 146 23.76 -0.25 5.15
CA ASN A 146 23.95 0.02 6.59
C ASN A 146 23.27 -0.99 7.49
N LEU A 147 22.55 -1.96 6.90
CA LEU A 147 21.90 -3.07 7.58
C LEU A 147 20.88 -2.60 8.63
N ASP A 148 20.07 -1.62 8.26
CA ASP A 148 18.99 -1.10 9.11
C ASP A 148 17.59 -1.54 8.67
N GLY A 149 17.51 -2.37 7.61
CA GLY A 149 16.27 -2.89 7.06
C GLY A 149 15.64 -1.97 6.00
N LEU A 150 16.19 -0.77 5.80
CA LEU A 150 15.64 0.21 4.88
C LEU A 150 16.37 0.19 3.54
N LEU A 151 15.66 0.52 2.47
CA LEU A 151 16.26 0.55 1.14
C LEU A 151 17.37 1.60 1.02
N GLY A 152 18.58 1.17 0.67
CA GLY A 152 19.69 2.03 0.32
C GLY A 152 20.70 2.26 1.42
N THR A 153 21.10 3.52 1.67
CA THR A 153 22.20 3.87 2.58
C THR A 153 21.84 4.95 3.58
N ASN A 154 20.70 5.58 3.42
CA ASN A 154 20.26 6.71 4.24
C ASN A 154 19.35 6.21 5.37
N ALA A 155 19.53 6.72 6.55
CA ALA A 155 18.66 6.50 7.71
C ALA A 155 18.31 7.85 8.37
N PRO A 156 17.07 8.36 8.22
CA PRO A 156 15.97 7.84 7.41
C PRO A 156 16.21 7.99 5.89
N PRO A 157 15.56 7.19 5.06
CA PRO A 157 15.62 7.33 3.62
C PRO A 157 14.94 8.62 3.16
N THR A 158 15.19 9.03 1.92
CA THR A 158 14.47 10.12 1.29
C THR A 158 13.37 9.53 0.43
N VAL A 159 12.14 9.99 0.62
CA VAL A 159 10.97 9.51 -0.10
C VAL A 159 10.36 10.55 -1.03
N ASP A 160 9.50 10.13 -1.93
CA ASP A 160 8.66 11.03 -2.72
C ASP A 160 7.34 11.33 -2.01
N SER A 161 6.42 12.04 -2.68
CA SER A 161 5.12 12.40 -2.12
C SER A 161 4.15 11.23 -1.92
N ASN A 162 4.53 10.03 -2.31
CA ASN A 162 3.74 8.80 -2.18
C ASN A 162 4.41 7.77 -1.22
N GLY A 163 5.45 8.17 -0.52
CA GLY A 163 6.20 7.30 0.38
C GLY A 163 7.29 6.46 -0.28
N LYS A 164 7.36 6.44 -1.59
CA LYS A 164 8.37 5.64 -2.28
C LYS A 164 9.79 6.16 -2.03
N VAL A 165 10.69 5.29 -1.58
CA VAL A 165 12.10 5.63 -1.35
C VAL A 165 12.79 6.04 -2.65
N THR A 166 13.45 7.19 -2.62
CA THR A 166 14.18 7.79 -3.75
C THR A 166 15.69 7.86 -3.54
N SER A 167 16.15 7.58 -2.34
CA SER A 167 17.59 7.53 -1.99
C SER A 167 18.23 6.17 -2.26
N GLY A 168 17.45 5.13 -2.52
CA GLY A 168 17.92 3.83 -2.96
C GLY A 168 18.37 3.83 -4.42
N THR A 169 19.13 2.81 -4.82
CA THR A 169 19.61 2.62 -6.19
C THR A 169 18.87 1.51 -6.93
N ASP A 170 18.10 0.74 -6.24
CA ASP A 170 17.29 -0.40 -6.69
C ASP A 170 15.97 -0.43 -5.89
N GLY A 171 15.31 -1.57 -5.77
CA GLY A 171 13.99 -1.69 -5.14
C GLY A 171 12.85 -1.68 -6.16
N TYR A 172 11.65 -1.92 -5.68
CA TYR A 172 10.39 -1.84 -6.43
C TYR A 172 10.35 -2.70 -7.70
N THR A 173 11.09 -3.75 -7.72
CA THR A 173 11.02 -4.81 -8.73
C THR A 173 10.40 -6.05 -8.11
N ALA A 174 10.25 -7.13 -8.85
CA ALA A 174 9.75 -8.37 -8.26
C ALA A 174 10.77 -8.89 -7.23
N PRO A 175 10.38 -9.05 -5.94
CA PRO A 175 11.24 -9.65 -4.95
C PRO A 175 11.69 -11.07 -5.34
N LEU A 176 12.81 -11.52 -4.81
CA LEU A 176 13.37 -12.83 -5.10
C LEU A 176 12.42 -13.96 -4.66
N ASP A 177 12.50 -15.04 -5.37
CA ASP A 177 11.90 -16.36 -5.12
C ASP A 177 12.97 -17.35 -5.58
N SER A 178 13.95 -17.60 -4.71
CA SER A 178 15.20 -18.28 -5.07
C SER A 178 14.99 -19.75 -5.35
N ASP A 179 14.00 -20.38 -4.75
CA ASP A 179 13.69 -21.79 -4.95
C ASP A 179 12.59 -22.02 -6.01
N GLY A 180 11.91 -20.96 -6.45
CA GLY A 180 10.89 -20.98 -7.49
C GLY A 180 9.59 -21.64 -7.07
N ASN A 181 9.28 -21.64 -5.77
CA ASN A 181 8.08 -22.28 -5.24
C ASN A 181 6.83 -21.37 -5.33
N GLY A 182 7.02 -20.07 -5.61
CA GLY A 182 5.98 -19.06 -5.75
C GLY A 182 5.75 -18.22 -4.50
N GLU A 183 6.38 -18.53 -3.38
CA GLU A 183 6.48 -17.73 -2.18
C GLU A 183 7.78 -16.91 -2.24
N LYS A 184 7.79 -15.71 -1.74
CA LYS A 184 8.98 -14.85 -1.82
C LYS A 184 9.95 -15.17 -0.70
N ASP A 185 11.25 -14.94 -0.94
CA ASP A 185 12.29 -15.27 0.02
C ASP A 185 12.02 -14.61 1.39
N TYR A 186 11.57 -13.34 1.41
CA TYR A 186 11.22 -12.59 2.64
C TYR A 186 9.96 -13.12 3.37
N GLN A 187 9.26 -14.08 2.80
CA GLN A 187 8.08 -14.74 3.39
C GLN A 187 8.36 -16.17 3.82
N GLN A 188 9.62 -16.59 3.86
CA GLN A 188 9.99 -17.98 4.11
C GLN A 188 11.00 -18.06 5.24
N ASP A 189 10.61 -18.52 6.43
CA ASP A 189 11.50 -18.87 7.55
C ASP A 189 12.46 -20.02 7.15
N THR A 190 13.20 -19.81 6.10
CA THR A 190 14.25 -20.70 5.63
C THR A 190 15.53 -19.90 5.52
N TYR A 191 16.61 -20.48 6.01
CA TYR A 191 17.94 -19.87 5.96
C TYR A 191 18.28 -19.38 4.55
N ASP A 192 18.26 -18.07 4.35
CA ASP A 192 18.66 -17.50 3.08
C ASP A 192 20.16 -17.21 3.02
N VAL A 193 20.72 -17.47 1.82
CA VAL A 193 22.14 -17.20 1.52
C VAL A 193 22.40 -15.68 1.49
N ALA A 194 21.39 -14.87 1.29
CA ALA A 194 21.49 -13.40 1.23
C ALA A 194 21.93 -12.81 2.58
N CYS A 195 21.44 -13.38 3.68
CA CYS A 195 21.82 -12.97 5.05
C CYS A 195 23.01 -13.73 5.63
N TYR A 196 23.73 -14.49 4.79
CA TYR A 196 24.93 -15.16 5.24
C TYR A 196 26.07 -14.16 5.47
N PHE A 197 26.31 -13.83 6.71
CA PHE A 197 27.51 -13.11 7.12
C PHE A 197 28.64 -14.12 7.41
N PRO A 198 29.74 -14.16 6.60
CA PRO A 198 30.84 -15.03 6.86
C PRO A 198 31.47 -14.70 8.22
N GLY A 199 31.20 -15.53 9.22
CA GLY A 199 31.67 -15.35 10.59
C GLY A 199 30.62 -15.62 11.68
N MET A 200 29.35 -15.77 11.33
CA MET A 200 28.30 -16.14 12.29
C MET A 200 27.99 -17.63 12.37
N ASP A 201 28.65 -18.48 11.57
CA ASP A 201 28.49 -19.95 11.57
C ASP A 201 28.76 -20.66 12.91
N ALA A 202 29.24 -19.94 13.90
CA ALA A 202 29.68 -20.57 15.16
C ALA A 202 28.55 -20.66 16.21
N ILE A 203 27.34 -20.15 15.98
CA ILE A 203 26.33 -20.04 17.04
C ILE A 203 25.07 -20.90 16.81
N LYS A 204 24.83 -21.45 15.63
CA LYS A 204 23.68 -22.35 15.38
C LYS A 204 24.03 -23.85 15.43
N THR A 205 24.81 -24.31 16.43
CA THR A 205 24.92 -25.73 16.76
C THR A 205 24.63 -25.93 18.25
N PHE A 206 23.33 -25.94 18.59
CA PHE A 206 22.85 -26.64 19.81
C PHE A 206 21.37 -27.00 19.67
#